data_7e271616773267518f1baea45cbb1d7d
#
_entry.id   7e271616773267518f1baea45cbb1d7d
#
_cell.length_a   1.000
_cell.length_b   1.000
_cell.length_c   1.000
_cell.angle_alpha   90.00
_cell.angle_beta   90.00
_cell.angle_gamma   90.00
#
_symmetry.space_group_name_H-M   'P 1'
#
loop_
_entity.id
_entity.type
_entity.pdbx_description
1 polymer ?
#
loop_
_entity_poly.entity_id
_entity_poly.type
_entity_poly.pdbx_seq_one_letter_code
_entity_poly.pdbx_strand_id
1 'polypeptide(L)'
;QQLADTSQRMREADELLQELAAIDYQQAQLAESTLNIEVLSKLTAVRRNNLLRYWLQQLQLPLPDYADLMCVWSEVCLAQPDSEPLLAWRGVEIRRYQQRLFAMPPLISFNTSLEIQWLDKSQPLLLPNGESLSPTQAFTGINATMWQIGQVSIRYRQSGEKIQPI
;
A
#
# COMPACT_ATOMS: atom_id res chain seq x y z
N GLN A 1 20.30 41.85 8.69
CA GLN A 1 19.04 42.22 8.04
C GLN A 1 18.79 41.32 6.82
N GLN A 2 19.71 41.15 5.84
CA GLN A 2 19.55 40.29 4.67
C GLN A 2 19.30 38.81 4.98
N LEU A 3 19.96 38.27 6.01
CA LEU A 3 19.74 36.87 6.43
C LEU A 3 18.35 36.66 7.02
N ALA A 4 17.82 37.62 7.79
CA ALA A 4 16.48 37.54 8.33
C ALA A 4 15.41 37.59 7.21
N ASP A 5 15.60 38.53 6.25
CA ASP A 5 14.70 38.64 5.11
C ASP A 5 14.70 37.38 4.23
N THR A 6 15.88 36.75 4.00
CA THR A 6 16.01 35.49 3.26
C THR A 6 15.31 34.36 4.01
N SER A 7 15.51 34.24 5.33
CA SER A 7 14.84 33.22 6.13
C SER A 7 13.32 33.39 6.15
N GLN A 8 12.84 34.62 6.12
CA GLN A 8 11.41 34.90 6.06
C GLN A 8 10.81 34.48 4.72
N ARG A 9 11.46 34.83 3.60
CA ARG A 9 11.03 34.43 2.25
C ARG A 9 11.05 32.91 2.05
N MET A 10 12.02 32.21 2.66
CA MET A 10 12.07 30.75 2.60
C MET A 10 10.88 30.13 3.35
N ARG A 11 10.48 30.68 4.52
CA ARG A 11 9.30 30.22 5.25
C ARG A 11 8.02 30.42 4.45
N GLU A 12 7.83 31.61 3.88
CA GLU A 12 6.67 31.92 3.04
C GLU A 12 6.59 30.99 1.81
N ALA A 13 7.73 30.70 1.18
CA ALA A 13 7.79 29.76 0.08
C ALA A 13 7.43 28.33 0.52
N ASP A 14 7.88 27.89 1.69
CA ASP A 14 7.53 26.57 2.24
C ASP A 14 6.02 26.48 2.56
N GLU A 15 5.45 27.52 3.16
CA GLU A 15 4.00 27.60 3.39
C GLU A 15 3.19 27.48 2.09
N LEU A 16 3.58 28.21 1.05
CA LEU A 16 2.93 28.11 -0.27
C LEU A 16 3.06 26.73 -0.89
N LEU A 17 4.20 26.06 -0.72
CA LEU A 17 4.41 24.69 -1.19
C LEU A 17 3.53 23.69 -0.44
N GLN A 18 3.35 23.89 0.87
CA GLN A 18 2.46 23.05 1.68
C GLN A 18 0.98 23.25 1.29
N GLU A 19 0.54 24.49 1.09
CA GLU A 19 -0.83 24.78 0.63
C GLU A 19 -1.10 24.16 -0.74
N LEU A 20 -0.18 24.33 -1.69
CA LEU A 20 -0.30 23.74 -3.02
C LEU A 20 -0.36 22.21 -2.95
N ALA A 21 0.50 21.58 -2.12
CA ALA A 21 0.49 20.15 -1.94
C ALA A 21 -0.82 19.65 -1.33
N ALA A 22 -1.40 20.39 -0.37
CA ALA A 22 -2.69 20.05 0.21
C ALA A 22 -3.84 20.08 -0.82
N ILE A 23 -3.84 21.08 -1.72
CA ILE A 23 -4.81 21.17 -2.82
C ILE A 23 -4.66 19.96 -3.76
N ASP A 24 -3.42 19.65 -4.18
CA ASP A 24 -3.14 18.52 -5.05
C ASP A 24 -3.51 17.18 -4.40
N TYR A 25 -3.26 17.06 -3.09
CA TYR A 25 -3.59 15.87 -2.32
C TYR A 25 -5.10 15.64 -2.25
N GLN A 26 -5.90 16.68 -2.01
CA GLN A 26 -7.36 16.57 -2.00
C GLN A 26 -7.93 16.05 -3.34
N GLN A 27 -7.28 16.37 -4.45
CA GLN A 27 -7.69 15.90 -5.78
C GLN A 27 -7.22 14.47 -6.08
N ALA A 28 -6.05 14.09 -5.54
CA ALA A 28 -5.39 12.82 -5.86
C ALA A 28 -5.69 11.70 -4.86
N GLN A 29 -6.08 12.03 -3.63
CA GLN A 29 -6.32 11.02 -2.59
C GLN A 29 -7.52 10.15 -2.91
N LEU A 30 -7.39 8.87 -2.59
CA LEU A 30 -8.45 7.86 -2.65
C LEU A 30 -8.65 7.27 -1.24
N ALA A 31 -9.61 6.33 -1.13
CA ALA A 31 -9.79 5.55 0.09
C ALA A 31 -8.47 4.91 0.56
N GLU A 32 -8.37 4.63 1.87
CA GLU A 32 -7.19 4.01 2.48
C GLU A 32 -5.91 4.85 2.34
N SER A 33 -6.06 6.17 2.23
CA SER A 33 -4.94 7.12 2.09
C SER A 33 -4.00 6.84 0.91
N THR A 34 -4.52 6.25 -0.16
CA THR A 34 -3.80 5.98 -1.41
C THR A 34 -3.90 7.15 -2.38
N LEU A 35 -3.01 7.22 -3.38
CA LEU A 35 -3.04 8.24 -4.42
C LEU A 35 -3.45 7.67 -5.78
N ASN A 36 -4.24 8.46 -6.53
CA ASN A 36 -4.63 8.16 -7.90
C ASN A 36 -3.50 8.52 -8.87
N ILE A 37 -2.94 7.52 -9.56
CA ILE A 37 -1.83 7.70 -10.52
C ILE A 37 -2.27 8.54 -11.73
N GLU A 38 -3.52 8.43 -12.18
CA GLU A 38 -4.02 9.25 -13.29
C GLU A 38 -4.03 10.75 -12.94
N VAL A 39 -4.40 11.10 -11.70
CA VAL A 39 -4.34 12.49 -11.23
C VAL A 39 -2.88 12.95 -11.14
N LEU A 40 -1.99 12.11 -10.60
CA LEU A 40 -0.55 12.38 -10.53
C LEU A 40 0.05 12.62 -11.93
N SER A 41 -0.42 11.91 -12.96
CA SER A 41 0.09 12.06 -14.33
C SER A 41 -0.19 13.44 -14.94
N LYS A 42 -1.24 14.13 -14.48
CA LYS A 42 -1.65 15.47 -14.94
C LYS A 42 -0.84 16.58 -14.28
N LEU A 43 -0.09 16.28 -13.21
CA LEU A 43 0.75 17.24 -12.52
C LEU A 43 2.13 17.36 -13.17
N THR A 44 2.71 18.54 -13.08
CA THR A 44 4.14 18.70 -13.43
C THR A 44 5.02 17.89 -12.46
N ALA A 45 6.23 17.54 -12.88
CA ALA A 45 7.15 16.75 -12.03
C ALA A 45 7.40 17.43 -10.66
N VAL A 46 7.53 18.76 -10.63
CA VAL A 46 7.75 19.51 -9.40
C VAL A 46 6.54 19.42 -8.46
N ARG A 47 5.32 19.61 -8.97
CA ARG A 47 4.09 19.51 -8.17
C ARG A 47 3.89 18.08 -7.68
N ARG A 48 4.13 17.09 -8.52
CA ARG A 48 4.04 15.67 -8.17
C ARG A 48 4.99 15.31 -7.02
N ASN A 49 6.25 15.74 -7.09
CA ASN A 49 7.21 15.51 -6.04
C ASN A 49 6.83 16.21 -4.73
N ASN A 50 6.29 17.43 -4.81
CA ASN A 50 5.79 18.15 -3.66
C ASN A 50 4.61 17.41 -3.01
N LEU A 51 3.65 16.95 -3.81
CA LEU A 51 2.52 16.14 -3.37
C LEU A 51 2.96 14.82 -2.72
N LEU A 52 3.92 14.10 -3.31
CA LEU A 52 4.43 12.84 -2.76
C LEU A 52 5.06 13.04 -1.38
N ARG A 53 5.83 14.12 -1.19
CA ARG A 53 6.39 14.48 0.12
C ARG A 53 5.31 14.78 1.14
N TYR A 54 4.34 15.60 0.77
CA TYR A 54 3.20 15.94 1.62
C TYR A 54 2.42 14.68 2.03
N TRP A 55 2.10 13.81 1.08
CA TRP A 55 1.41 12.56 1.33
C TRP A 55 2.13 11.65 2.33
N LEU A 56 3.44 11.46 2.16
CA LEU A 56 4.26 10.67 3.08
C LEU A 56 4.29 11.28 4.49
N GLN A 57 4.31 12.61 4.59
CA GLN A 57 4.20 13.31 5.87
C GLN A 57 2.84 13.08 6.55
N GLN A 58 1.74 13.14 5.78
CA GLN A 58 0.39 12.82 6.31
C GLN A 58 0.30 11.39 6.83
N LEU A 59 1.01 10.45 6.20
CA LEU A 59 1.10 9.06 6.64
C LEU A 59 2.11 8.85 7.79
N GLN A 60 2.81 9.89 8.22
CA GLN A 60 3.87 9.82 9.22
C GLN A 60 5.01 8.85 8.85
N LEU A 61 5.26 8.69 7.55
CA LEU A 61 6.30 7.84 7.02
C LEU A 61 7.60 8.61 6.77
N PRO A 62 8.77 7.97 6.92
CA PRO A 62 10.06 8.55 6.57
C PRO A 62 10.10 9.07 5.13
N LEU A 63 10.60 10.28 4.95
CA LEU A 63 10.74 10.87 3.62
C LEU A 63 11.92 10.25 2.85
N PRO A 64 11.74 10.02 1.53
CA PRO A 64 12.82 9.60 0.67
C PRO A 64 13.83 10.73 0.45
N ASP A 65 15.03 10.39 -0.01
CA ASP A 65 15.90 11.36 -0.60
C ASP A 65 15.39 11.83 -1.99
N TYR A 66 16.12 12.75 -2.62
CA TYR A 66 15.69 13.30 -3.91
C TYR A 66 15.69 12.25 -5.03
N ALA A 67 16.66 11.34 -5.03
CA ALA A 67 16.78 10.31 -6.06
C ALA A 67 15.65 9.28 -5.92
N ASP A 68 15.40 8.77 -4.72
CA ASP A 68 14.29 7.86 -4.43
C ASP A 68 12.95 8.47 -4.80
N LEU A 69 12.75 9.76 -4.49
CA LEU A 69 11.51 10.47 -4.83
C LEU A 69 11.26 10.51 -6.35
N MET A 70 12.31 10.72 -7.14
CA MET A 70 12.21 10.68 -8.60
C MET A 70 11.88 9.28 -9.12
N CYS A 71 12.42 8.23 -8.49
CA CYS A 71 12.18 6.83 -8.85
C CYS A 71 10.72 6.40 -8.59
N VAL A 72 10.01 7.00 -7.63
CA VAL A 72 8.57 6.70 -7.42
C VAL A 72 7.78 6.85 -8.72
N TRP A 73 8.04 7.90 -9.49
CA TRP A 73 7.32 8.10 -10.75
C TRP A 73 7.80 7.15 -11.85
N SER A 74 9.10 7.10 -12.09
CA SER A 74 9.69 6.37 -13.22
C SER A 74 9.60 4.85 -13.06
N GLU A 75 9.79 4.34 -11.87
CA GLU A 75 9.92 2.90 -11.62
C GLU A 75 8.62 2.28 -11.07
N VAL A 76 7.82 3.06 -10.33
CA VAL A 76 6.58 2.52 -9.74
C VAL A 76 5.36 2.94 -10.55
N CYS A 77 5.16 4.25 -10.76
CA CYS A 77 3.95 4.72 -11.43
C CYS A 77 3.91 4.35 -12.92
N LEU A 78 5.05 4.38 -13.63
CA LEU A 78 5.16 4.06 -15.06
C LEU A 78 5.50 2.59 -15.34
N ALA A 79 5.60 1.73 -14.34
CA ALA A 79 5.88 0.31 -14.53
C ALA A 79 4.82 -0.38 -15.40
N GLN A 80 5.16 -1.51 -16.01
CA GLN A 80 4.23 -2.29 -16.84
C GLN A 80 2.98 -2.69 -16.06
N PRO A 81 1.80 -2.79 -16.70
CA PRO A 81 0.54 -3.10 -16.00
C PRO A 81 0.52 -4.43 -15.25
N ASP A 82 1.27 -5.42 -15.73
CA ASP A 82 1.38 -6.78 -15.20
C ASP A 82 2.56 -6.96 -14.22
N SER A 83 3.34 -5.89 -13.96
CA SER A 83 4.42 -5.91 -12.99
C SER A 83 3.92 -5.58 -11.59
N GLU A 84 4.68 -6.03 -10.58
CA GLU A 84 4.49 -5.69 -9.17
C GLU A 84 5.62 -4.74 -8.71
N PRO A 85 5.61 -3.48 -9.15
CA PRO A 85 6.70 -2.56 -8.87
C PRO A 85 6.78 -2.25 -7.37
N LEU A 86 8.01 -2.26 -6.86
CA LEU A 86 8.35 -1.97 -5.48
C LEU A 86 9.54 -1.02 -5.43
N LEU A 87 9.38 0.08 -4.73
CA LEU A 87 10.48 0.95 -4.32
C LEU A 87 10.51 0.99 -2.79
N ALA A 88 11.67 0.85 -2.19
CA ALA A 88 11.79 0.82 -0.73
C ALA A 88 12.96 1.67 -0.23
N TRP A 89 12.75 2.38 0.88
CA TRP A 89 13.79 3.11 1.62
C TRP A 89 13.46 3.16 3.11
N ARG A 90 14.47 3.12 3.97
CA ARG A 90 14.39 3.39 5.43
C ARG A 90 13.09 2.93 6.13
N GLY A 91 12.62 1.71 5.83
CA GLY A 91 11.41 1.16 6.46
C GLY A 91 10.10 1.64 5.83
N VAL A 92 10.12 2.11 4.60
CA VAL A 92 8.95 2.42 3.78
C VAL A 92 8.99 1.64 2.48
N GLU A 93 7.86 1.15 2.03
CA GLU A 93 7.65 0.59 0.71
C GLU A 93 6.60 1.40 -0.04
N ILE A 94 6.90 1.71 -1.30
CA ILE A 94 5.94 2.24 -2.27
C ILE A 94 5.61 1.13 -3.26
N ARG A 95 4.32 0.86 -3.41
CA ARG A 95 3.79 -0.16 -4.33
C ARG A 95 2.71 0.43 -5.19
N ARG A 96 2.53 -0.14 -6.38
CA ARG A 96 1.40 0.14 -7.25
C ARG A 96 0.50 -1.09 -7.34
N TYR A 97 -0.78 -0.85 -7.19
CA TYR A 97 -1.81 -1.82 -7.57
C TYR A 97 -2.87 -1.13 -8.41
N GLN A 98 -3.05 -1.59 -9.63
CA GLN A 98 -3.90 -0.94 -10.64
C GLN A 98 -3.48 0.54 -10.85
N GLN A 99 -4.41 1.48 -10.66
CA GLN A 99 -4.17 2.93 -10.75
C GLN A 99 -3.98 3.61 -9.39
N ARG A 100 -3.59 2.84 -8.38
CA ARG A 100 -3.38 3.32 -7.00
C ARG A 100 -1.94 3.17 -6.58
N LEU A 101 -1.42 4.21 -5.95
CA LEU A 101 -0.12 4.21 -5.30
C LEU A 101 -0.32 4.04 -3.80
N PHE A 102 0.41 3.09 -3.22
CA PHE A 102 0.39 2.74 -1.80
C PHE A 102 1.74 3.09 -1.17
N ALA A 103 1.71 3.62 0.06
CA ALA A 103 2.90 3.78 0.91
C ALA A 103 2.62 3.12 2.26
N MET A 104 3.52 2.27 2.71
CA MET A 104 3.35 1.49 3.93
C MET A 104 4.70 1.07 4.53
N PRO A 105 4.76 0.67 5.79
CA PRO A 105 5.91 -0.08 6.31
C PRO A 105 6.14 -1.35 5.50
N PRO A 106 7.37 -1.87 5.42
CA PRO A 106 7.67 -3.10 4.71
C PRO A 106 6.76 -4.23 5.15
N LEU A 107 6.17 -4.92 4.17
CA LEU A 107 5.37 -6.10 4.46
C LEU A 107 6.27 -7.18 5.05
N ILE A 108 5.84 -7.77 6.15
CA ILE A 108 6.54 -8.90 6.75
C ILE A 108 6.56 -10.03 5.72
N SER A 109 7.76 -10.47 5.34
CA SER A 109 7.90 -11.62 4.47
C SER A 109 7.37 -12.86 5.19
N PHE A 110 6.45 -13.56 4.57
CA PHE A 110 5.93 -14.83 5.09
C PHE A 110 6.31 -15.98 4.15
N ASN A 111 6.41 -17.17 4.73
CA ASN A 111 6.70 -18.36 3.95
C ASN A 111 5.45 -18.76 3.14
N THR A 112 5.46 -18.47 1.82
CA THR A 112 4.34 -18.80 0.91
C THR A 112 4.12 -20.31 0.73
N SER A 113 5.10 -21.15 1.12
CA SER A 113 4.98 -22.61 1.09
C SER A 113 4.36 -23.18 2.36
N LEU A 114 4.02 -22.33 3.34
CA LEU A 114 3.43 -22.76 4.58
C LEU A 114 2.01 -23.30 4.34
N GLU A 115 1.77 -24.50 4.82
CA GLU A 115 0.45 -25.12 4.89
C GLU A 115 0.09 -25.34 6.37
N ILE A 116 -1.04 -24.80 6.78
CA ILE A 116 -1.52 -24.86 8.16
C ILE A 116 -2.74 -25.78 8.20
N GLN A 117 -2.67 -26.84 8.98
CA GLN A 117 -3.82 -27.71 9.20
C GLN A 117 -4.76 -27.09 10.24
N TRP A 118 -6.03 -26.92 9.88
CA TRP A 118 -7.05 -26.45 10.83
C TRP A 118 -7.66 -27.62 11.58
N LEU A 119 -7.03 -28.01 12.68
CA LEU A 119 -7.39 -29.20 13.44
C LEU A 119 -8.67 -28.99 14.27
N ASP A 120 -8.73 -27.91 15.03
CA ASP A 120 -9.91 -27.55 15.84
C ASP A 120 -10.74 -26.47 15.15
N LYS A 121 -11.76 -26.90 14.42
CA LYS A 121 -12.64 -26.00 13.66
C LYS A 121 -13.67 -25.27 14.52
N SER A 122 -13.73 -25.55 15.81
CA SER A 122 -14.55 -24.82 16.77
C SER A 122 -13.88 -23.52 17.24
N GLN A 123 -12.56 -23.39 17.02
CA GLN A 123 -11.77 -22.25 17.41
C GLN A 123 -11.26 -21.48 16.18
N PRO A 124 -11.06 -20.17 16.31
CA PRO A 124 -10.38 -19.41 15.26
C PRO A 124 -8.98 -19.97 14.98
N LEU A 125 -8.61 -20.06 13.70
CA LEU A 125 -7.25 -20.39 13.32
C LEU A 125 -6.38 -19.14 13.34
N LEU A 126 -5.34 -19.14 14.17
CA LEU A 126 -4.36 -18.06 14.20
C LEU A 126 -3.34 -18.22 13.06
N LEU A 127 -3.18 -17.18 12.26
CA LEU A 127 -2.21 -17.14 11.18
C LEU A 127 -0.84 -16.61 11.66
N PRO A 128 0.28 -16.92 10.98
CA PRO A 128 1.61 -16.47 11.37
C PRO A 128 1.80 -14.96 11.42
N ASN A 129 0.98 -14.21 10.71
CA ASN A 129 0.96 -12.73 10.72
C ASN A 129 0.19 -12.13 11.88
N GLY A 130 -0.36 -12.96 12.79
CA GLY A 130 -1.16 -12.54 13.94
C GLY A 130 -2.65 -12.33 13.65
N GLU A 131 -3.09 -12.46 12.40
CA GLU A 131 -4.51 -12.46 12.05
C GLU A 131 -5.17 -13.79 12.39
N SER A 132 -6.52 -13.80 12.46
CA SER A 132 -7.29 -15.01 12.73
C SER A 132 -8.38 -15.22 11.70
N LEU A 133 -8.60 -16.47 11.33
CA LEU A 133 -9.70 -16.92 10.49
C LEU A 133 -10.76 -17.60 11.34
N SER A 134 -12.02 -17.21 11.16
CA SER A 134 -13.17 -17.82 11.84
C SER A 134 -14.21 -18.27 10.81
N PRO A 135 -14.79 -19.47 10.93
CA PRO A 135 -15.87 -19.89 10.08
C PRO A 135 -17.15 -19.11 10.43
N THR A 136 -17.90 -18.71 9.40
CA THR A 136 -19.19 -18.04 9.59
C THR A 136 -20.27 -18.80 8.83
N GLN A 137 -21.43 -19.00 9.42
CA GLN A 137 -22.56 -19.58 8.71
C GLN A 137 -23.08 -18.62 7.63
N ALA A 138 -23.27 -19.16 6.42
CA ALA A 138 -23.81 -18.41 5.29
C ALA A 138 -24.74 -19.33 4.46
N PHE A 139 -25.57 -18.71 3.62
CA PHE A 139 -26.44 -19.45 2.69
C PHE A 139 -25.68 -20.11 1.54
N THR A 140 -24.47 -19.63 1.27
CA THR A 140 -23.56 -20.17 0.25
C THR A 140 -22.18 -20.42 0.86
N GLY A 141 -21.49 -21.48 0.41
CA GLY A 141 -20.18 -21.81 0.93
C GLY A 141 -19.98 -23.32 1.04
N ILE A 142 -19.10 -23.73 1.94
CA ILE A 142 -18.80 -25.14 2.18
C ILE A 142 -19.95 -25.76 3.01
N ASN A 143 -20.42 -26.94 2.58
CA ASN A 143 -21.44 -27.67 3.32
C ASN A 143 -21.00 -27.93 4.76
N ALA A 144 -21.91 -27.71 5.74
CA ALA A 144 -21.59 -27.80 7.18
C ALA A 144 -21.11 -29.21 7.58
N THR A 145 -21.66 -30.27 7.02
CA THR A 145 -21.20 -31.65 7.28
C THR A 145 -19.78 -31.86 6.73
N MET A 146 -19.52 -31.41 5.50
CA MET A 146 -18.18 -31.46 4.90
C MET A 146 -17.17 -30.66 5.69
N TRP A 147 -17.58 -29.49 6.20
CA TRP A 147 -16.75 -28.67 7.10
C TRP A 147 -16.36 -29.45 8.36
N GLN A 148 -17.29 -30.12 9.02
CA GLN A 148 -17.03 -30.84 10.26
C GLN A 148 -16.14 -32.06 10.10
N ILE A 149 -16.42 -32.93 9.11
CA ILE A 149 -15.73 -34.21 8.95
C ILE A 149 -14.47 -34.13 8.06
N GLY A 150 -14.40 -33.15 7.16
CA GLY A 150 -13.29 -32.99 6.22
C GLY A 150 -12.02 -32.49 6.93
N GLN A 151 -10.86 -32.80 6.35
CA GLN A 151 -9.61 -32.15 6.72
C GLN A 151 -9.56 -30.78 6.02
N VAL A 152 -9.23 -29.73 6.76
CA VAL A 152 -9.11 -28.37 6.24
C VAL A 152 -7.68 -27.91 6.42
N SER A 153 -7.03 -27.56 5.32
CA SER A 153 -5.74 -26.88 5.35
C SER A 153 -5.84 -25.50 4.70
N ILE A 154 -5.07 -24.57 5.22
CA ILE A 154 -4.94 -23.21 4.72
C ILE A 154 -3.53 -23.06 4.17
N ARG A 155 -3.42 -22.63 2.92
CA ARG A 155 -2.14 -22.28 2.31
C ARG A 155 -2.26 -21.02 1.49
N TYR A 156 -1.15 -20.36 1.29
CA TYR A 156 -1.11 -19.20 0.40
C TYR A 156 -1.30 -19.64 -1.06
N ARG A 157 -2.08 -18.85 -1.79
CA ARG A 157 -2.29 -19.09 -3.22
C ARG A 157 -0.96 -18.96 -3.97
N GLN A 158 -0.67 -19.94 -4.79
CA GLN A 158 0.47 -19.91 -5.70
C GLN A 158 0.07 -19.33 -7.07
N SER A 159 1.05 -18.77 -7.78
CA SER A 159 0.83 -18.23 -9.12
C SER A 159 0.28 -19.31 -10.05
N GLY A 160 -0.76 -18.99 -10.82
CA GLY A 160 -1.41 -19.89 -11.76
C GLY A 160 -2.51 -20.79 -11.18
N GLU A 161 -2.73 -20.83 -9.88
CA GLU A 161 -3.83 -21.58 -9.27
C GLU A 161 -5.19 -20.98 -9.59
N LYS A 162 -6.12 -21.83 -10.04
CA LYS A 162 -7.52 -21.48 -10.23
C LYS A 162 -8.34 -22.16 -9.13
N ILE A 163 -9.16 -21.37 -8.43
CA ILE A 163 -10.15 -21.92 -7.50
C ILE A 163 -11.33 -22.39 -8.34
N GLN A 164 -11.62 -23.69 -8.29
CA GLN A 164 -12.88 -24.22 -8.81
C GLN A 164 -13.84 -24.32 -7.61
N PRO A 165 -14.92 -23.54 -7.59
CA PRO A 165 -15.98 -23.77 -6.62
C PRO A 165 -16.61 -25.14 -6.89
N ILE A 166 -16.78 -25.93 -5.85
CA ILE A 166 -17.46 -27.21 -5.86
C ILE A 166 -18.97 -26.97 -5.82
#